data_1a5125c6f1cc9417bd15642f878d6ad5
#
_entry.id   1a5125c6f1cc9417bd15642f878d6ad5
#
_cell.length_a   1.000
_cell.length_b   1.000
_cell.length_c   1.000
_cell.angle_alpha   90.00
_cell.angle_beta   90.00
_cell.angle_gamma   90.00
#
_symmetry.space_group_name_H-M   'P 1'
#
loop_
_entity.id
_entity.type
_entity.pdbx_description
1 polymer ?
#
loop_
_entity_poly.entity_id
_entity_poly.type
_entity_poly.pdbx_seq_one_letter_code
_entity_poly.pdbx_strand_id
1 'polypeptide(L)'
;MFKTIRGGRQCDLRLGWCALALFSFMTASVPALAQQKTGPGVPADDSLSWKGITLYGVIDVGLQYDTHSAPFTPYRPSASGNIVRQNSYRSVIGVTPSNMGQSRVGLQGIEPLFFADWSAIFQIETFFNPQSGEVADSVKSLVVNNGRTLTNQSVAVDGSSAGQAFQTAFVGLESPRFGTLTFGRQVTLLQEGTIKYDPNYNASAFGLLGASNTYSGGGSNEDNRLDSTAKYSLNFKDLVHLGALYKFSGASNSANTAVQADIGGNFAGASVDAYYSKFNSAITASSLTAAQVAALPGLGYSASNSLSATISDNTAYALMALYKFDRFKFFGGYEYIKYANPKAPLSAGFTNAGDYVLAFVNNSSYNTSKYLQVYWTGVRYAVIPNLELTAAYYGVHQNAYGTGTQAGCSTTAHSVCSGSLEAISFDADYHFNVHFDAYLGAMYSGVHDGLANGYIYTTNINPTIGVRYKF
;
A
#
# COMPACT_ATOMS: atom_id res chain seq x y z
N MET A 1 71.10 56.38 -23.19
CA MET A 1 70.64 56.76 -24.54
C MET A 1 69.32 56.05 -24.80
N PHE A 2 68.27 56.80 -24.82
CA PHE A 2 66.97 56.63 -25.47
C PHE A 2 66.42 55.20 -25.68
N LYS A 3 65.13 54.81 -25.43
CA LYS A 3 63.85 55.55 -25.54
C LYS A 3 62.73 54.73 -24.92
N THR A 4 61.89 55.40 -24.18
CA THR A 4 60.53 55.03 -23.75
C THR A 4 59.64 54.59 -24.92
N ILE A 5 58.74 53.63 -24.69
CA ILE A 5 57.36 53.75 -25.20
C ILE A 5 56.41 52.97 -24.25
N ARG A 6 55.42 53.66 -23.81
CA ARG A 6 54.19 53.24 -23.07
C ARG A 6 53.27 52.45 -24.02
N GLY A 7 52.51 51.53 -23.47
CA GLY A 7 51.34 50.95 -24.12
C GLY A 7 50.53 50.16 -23.12
N GLY A 8 49.67 50.86 -22.37
CA GLY A 8 48.66 50.21 -21.56
C GLY A 8 47.58 49.57 -22.45
N ARG A 9 47.12 48.40 -22.08
CA ARG A 9 45.83 47.89 -22.54
C ARG A 9 45.03 47.44 -21.34
N GLN A 10 43.91 48.14 -21.16
CA GLN A 10 42.80 47.79 -20.32
C GLN A 10 42.30 46.39 -20.68
N CYS A 11 42.11 45.54 -19.69
CA CYS A 11 41.33 44.31 -19.79
C CYS A 11 39.86 44.70 -19.70
N ASP A 12 39.19 44.78 -20.82
CA ASP A 12 37.71 44.80 -20.88
C ASP A 12 37.16 43.41 -20.47
N LEU A 13 36.45 43.40 -19.35
CA LEU A 13 35.55 42.31 -18.99
C LEU A 13 34.38 42.31 -19.98
N ARG A 14 34.41 41.50 -21.01
CA ARG A 14 33.21 41.12 -21.76
C ARG A 14 32.66 39.82 -21.21
N LEU A 15 31.50 39.89 -20.56
CA LEU A 15 30.64 38.77 -20.26
C LEU A 15 30.34 38.01 -21.56
N GLY A 16 30.95 36.82 -21.70
CA GLY A 16 30.58 35.82 -22.68
C GLY A 16 29.24 35.19 -22.30
N TRP A 17 28.19 35.49 -23.01
CA TRP A 17 26.93 34.76 -22.99
C TRP A 17 27.18 33.39 -23.60
N CYS A 18 27.30 32.34 -22.75
CA CYS A 18 27.13 30.97 -23.18
C CYS A 18 25.65 30.79 -23.53
N ALA A 19 25.37 30.71 -24.78
CA ALA A 19 24.07 30.28 -25.29
C ALA A 19 23.83 28.85 -24.84
N LEU A 20 23.02 28.64 -23.83
CA LEU A 20 22.38 27.35 -23.57
C LEU A 20 21.44 27.08 -24.76
N ALA A 21 21.85 26.15 -25.62
CA ALA A 21 20.95 25.57 -26.60
C ALA A 21 19.85 24.81 -25.84
N LEU A 22 18.68 25.40 -25.72
CA LEU A 22 17.44 24.75 -25.35
C LEU A 22 17.12 23.71 -26.45
N PHE A 23 17.49 22.47 -26.19
CA PHE A 23 16.88 21.35 -26.88
C PHE A 23 15.43 21.29 -26.40
N SER A 24 14.54 21.89 -27.18
CA SER A 24 13.11 21.62 -27.08
C SER A 24 12.83 20.18 -27.46
N PHE A 25 12.89 19.27 -26.50
CA PHE A 25 12.14 18.03 -26.62
C PHE A 25 10.66 18.41 -26.54
N MET A 26 10.00 18.45 -27.69
CA MET A 26 8.56 18.27 -27.74
C MET A 26 8.27 16.85 -27.24
N THR A 27 8.18 16.69 -25.93
CA THR A 27 7.49 15.54 -25.35
C THR A 27 6.01 15.80 -25.59
N ALA A 28 5.42 15.04 -26.49
CA ALA A 28 3.97 14.95 -26.56
C ALA A 28 3.49 14.70 -25.10
N SER A 29 2.72 15.62 -24.59
CA SER A 29 2.09 15.51 -23.28
C SER A 29 1.12 14.34 -23.32
N VAL A 30 1.60 13.16 -22.94
CA VAL A 30 0.70 12.05 -22.58
C VAL A 30 -0.07 12.59 -21.36
N PRO A 31 -1.40 12.62 -21.39
CA PRO A 31 -2.18 13.15 -20.27
C PRO A 31 -1.76 12.45 -18.98
N ALA A 32 -1.49 13.23 -17.94
CA ALA A 32 -1.01 12.76 -16.63
C ALA A 32 -1.84 11.60 -16.04
N LEU A 33 -3.09 11.46 -16.45
CA LEU A 33 -3.98 10.38 -16.10
C LEU A 33 -3.60 8.99 -16.65
N ALA A 34 -2.95 8.90 -17.80
CA ALA A 34 -2.51 7.62 -18.34
C ALA A 34 -1.42 6.96 -17.45
N GLN A 35 -0.58 7.75 -16.79
CA GLN A 35 0.44 7.27 -15.86
C GLN A 35 -0.12 6.89 -14.48
N GLN A 36 -1.19 7.55 -14.00
CA GLN A 36 -1.81 7.24 -12.71
C GLN A 36 -2.76 6.03 -12.75
N LYS A 37 -3.35 5.74 -13.91
CA LYS A 37 -4.42 4.75 -14.07
C LYS A 37 -3.95 3.30 -14.15
N THR A 38 -2.77 3.04 -14.67
CA THR A 38 -2.32 1.67 -14.90
C THR A 38 -1.55 1.07 -13.74
N GLY A 39 -1.22 1.86 -12.70
CA GLY A 39 -0.33 1.44 -11.62
C GLY A 39 1.09 1.10 -12.12
N PRO A 40 2.08 0.99 -11.24
CA PRO A 40 3.42 0.62 -11.65
C PRO A 40 3.41 -0.75 -12.37
N GLY A 41 3.93 -0.78 -13.57
CA GLY A 41 4.15 -2.01 -14.31
C GLY A 41 3.04 -2.47 -15.28
N VAL A 42 1.96 -1.69 -15.48
CA VAL A 42 1.01 -1.99 -16.56
C VAL A 42 1.36 -1.14 -17.78
N PRO A 43 1.61 -1.73 -18.96
CA PRO A 43 1.88 -0.98 -20.17
C PRO A 43 0.66 -0.17 -20.59
N ALA A 44 0.87 1.00 -21.17
CA ALA A 44 -0.15 1.67 -21.95
C ALA A 44 -0.22 0.96 -23.31
N ASP A 45 -1.14 0.05 -23.47
CA ASP A 45 -1.39 -0.63 -24.74
C ASP A 45 -2.66 -0.08 -25.36
N ASP A 46 -2.52 0.80 -26.35
CA ASP A 46 -3.64 1.38 -27.08
C ASP A 46 -4.42 0.35 -27.91
N SER A 47 -3.85 -0.86 -28.12
CA SER A 47 -4.51 -1.94 -28.86
C SER A 47 -5.75 -2.48 -28.13
N LEU A 48 -5.81 -2.31 -26.79
CA LEU A 48 -6.95 -2.70 -25.95
C LEU A 48 -7.91 -1.53 -25.68
N SER A 49 -7.76 -0.44 -26.42
CA SER A 49 -8.62 0.74 -26.30
C SER A 49 -9.67 0.77 -27.39
N TRP A 50 -10.93 1.03 -27.01
CA TRP A 50 -12.06 1.16 -27.92
C TRP A 50 -12.96 2.30 -27.47
N LYS A 51 -13.16 3.28 -28.35
CA LYS A 51 -14.00 4.47 -28.09
C LYS A 51 -13.75 5.12 -26.73
N GLY A 52 -12.47 5.36 -26.40
CA GLY A 52 -12.09 6.00 -25.14
C GLY A 52 -12.12 5.08 -23.90
N ILE A 53 -12.48 3.80 -24.07
CA ILE A 53 -12.45 2.80 -23.00
C ILE A 53 -11.26 1.86 -23.22
N THR A 54 -10.46 1.65 -22.18
CA THR A 54 -9.28 0.76 -22.21
C THR A 54 -9.49 -0.39 -21.23
N LEU A 55 -9.33 -1.62 -21.71
CA LEU A 55 -9.18 -2.80 -20.88
C LEU A 55 -7.72 -2.92 -20.43
N TYR A 56 -7.49 -3.23 -19.17
CA TYR A 56 -6.15 -3.48 -18.64
C TYR A 56 -6.17 -4.55 -17.56
N GLY A 57 -5.02 -5.15 -17.27
CA GLY A 57 -4.92 -6.12 -16.20
C GLY A 57 -3.52 -6.62 -15.91
N VAL A 58 -3.43 -7.40 -14.84
CA VAL A 58 -2.21 -8.10 -14.39
C VAL A 58 -2.60 -9.49 -13.92
N ILE A 59 -1.83 -10.48 -14.31
CA ILE A 59 -1.88 -11.84 -13.77
C ILE A 59 -0.49 -12.16 -13.23
N ASP A 60 -0.38 -12.40 -11.92
CA ASP A 60 0.87 -12.65 -11.22
C ASP A 60 0.75 -13.93 -10.39
N VAL A 61 1.60 -14.91 -10.70
CA VAL A 61 1.60 -16.23 -10.05
C VAL A 61 3.04 -16.68 -9.82
N GLY A 62 3.31 -17.21 -8.64
CA GLY A 62 4.62 -17.73 -8.28
C GLY A 62 4.58 -19.01 -7.46
N LEU A 63 5.76 -19.56 -7.21
CA LEU A 63 6.01 -20.62 -6.24
C LEU A 63 6.80 -20.01 -5.09
N GLN A 64 6.34 -20.23 -3.88
CA GLN A 64 6.94 -19.69 -2.66
C GLN A 64 7.18 -20.82 -1.65
N TYR A 65 8.28 -20.70 -0.92
CA TYR A 65 8.58 -21.48 0.26
C TYR A 65 8.69 -20.53 1.46
N ASP A 66 8.00 -20.83 2.54
CA ASP A 66 8.12 -20.13 3.83
C ASP A 66 8.76 -21.05 4.86
N THR A 67 9.75 -20.57 5.60
CA THR A 67 10.38 -21.36 6.68
C THR A 67 9.46 -21.56 7.87
N HIS A 68 8.64 -20.55 8.19
CA HIS A 68 7.70 -20.57 9.29
C HIS A 68 6.39 -19.88 8.86
N SER A 69 5.39 -20.67 8.51
CA SER A 69 4.07 -20.16 8.12
C SER A 69 2.96 -21.07 8.62
N ALA A 70 1.77 -20.55 8.74
CA ALA A 70 0.58 -21.37 8.90
C ALA A 70 0.30 -22.14 7.60
N PRO A 71 -0.30 -23.34 7.66
CA PRO A 71 -0.70 -24.07 6.48
C PRO A 71 -1.71 -23.25 5.69
N PHE A 72 -1.60 -23.31 4.37
CA PHE A 72 -2.61 -22.75 3.50
C PHE A 72 -3.95 -23.47 3.71
N THR A 73 -5.05 -22.76 3.58
CA THR A 73 -6.34 -23.42 3.37
C THR A 73 -6.26 -24.24 2.07
N PRO A 74 -7.04 -25.31 1.89
CA PRO A 74 -6.87 -26.25 0.78
C PRO A 74 -6.80 -25.64 -0.61
N TYR A 75 -7.24 -24.39 -0.77
CA TYR A 75 -7.38 -23.79 -2.08
C TYR A 75 -6.80 -22.36 -2.19
N ARG A 76 -6.22 -21.79 -1.10
CA ARG A 76 -5.97 -20.33 -1.09
C ARG A 76 -4.77 -19.95 -0.26
N PRO A 77 -3.55 -20.04 -0.79
CA PRO A 77 -2.42 -19.39 -0.17
C PRO A 77 -2.61 -17.87 -0.24
N SER A 78 -2.30 -17.18 0.83
CA SER A 78 -2.40 -15.72 0.92
C SER A 78 -1.02 -15.10 0.80
N ALA A 79 -0.92 -14.01 0.03
CA ALA A 79 0.28 -13.17 -0.02
C ALA A 79 0.70 -12.65 1.37
N SER A 80 -0.23 -12.52 2.30
CA SER A 80 0.07 -12.15 3.69
C SER A 80 0.80 -13.23 4.50
N GLY A 81 1.04 -14.42 3.95
CA GLY A 81 1.97 -15.42 4.47
C GLY A 81 3.44 -15.04 4.31
N ASN A 82 3.77 -14.00 3.52
CA ASN A 82 5.14 -13.60 3.22
C ASN A 82 5.89 -13.01 4.42
N ILE A 83 5.21 -12.54 5.45
CA ILE A 83 5.82 -12.04 6.69
C ILE A 83 5.56 -13.00 7.85
N VAL A 84 6.44 -12.96 8.87
CA VAL A 84 6.24 -13.72 10.10
C VAL A 84 4.93 -13.34 10.79
N ARG A 85 4.17 -14.34 11.26
CA ARG A 85 2.85 -14.16 11.87
C ARG A 85 2.69 -14.94 13.16
N GLN A 86 1.69 -14.59 13.98
CA GLN A 86 1.39 -15.27 15.24
C GLN A 86 1.15 -16.77 15.09
N ASN A 87 0.58 -17.19 13.97
CA ASN A 87 0.28 -18.60 13.68
C ASN A 87 1.37 -19.30 12.86
N SER A 88 2.53 -18.67 12.65
CA SER A 88 3.62 -19.27 11.89
C SER A 88 4.36 -20.32 12.74
N TYR A 89 4.19 -21.59 12.44
CA TYR A 89 4.79 -22.66 13.22
C TYR A 89 5.50 -23.76 12.42
N ARG A 90 5.36 -23.81 11.11
CA ARG A 90 5.99 -24.80 10.23
C ARG A 90 6.32 -24.25 8.86
N SER A 91 7.20 -24.98 8.15
CA SER A 91 7.48 -24.66 6.76
C SER A 91 6.32 -25.05 5.85
N VAL A 92 6.10 -24.21 4.82
CA VAL A 92 5.08 -24.42 3.80
C VAL A 92 5.68 -24.11 2.43
N ILE A 93 5.30 -24.89 1.42
CA ILE A 93 5.58 -24.60 0.01
C ILE A 93 4.26 -24.60 -0.77
N GLY A 94 4.10 -23.66 -1.68
CA GLY A 94 2.88 -23.59 -2.50
C GLY A 94 2.95 -22.56 -3.60
N VAL A 95 1.97 -22.64 -4.49
CA VAL A 95 1.73 -21.62 -5.49
C VAL A 95 1.09 -20.42 -4.79
N THR A 96 1.63 -19.23 -5.03
CA THR A 96 1.15 -17.96 -4.44
C THR A 96 0.75 -16.97 -5.52
N PRO A 97 -0.35 -16.24 -5.32
CA PRO A 97 -0.77 -15.20 -6.23
C PRO A 97 -0.18 -13.85 -5.87
N SER A 98 -0.07 -12.96 -6.85
CA SER A 98 0.11 -11.53 -6.60
C SER A 98 1.37 -11.17 -5.81
N ASN A 99 2.48 -11.82 -6.10
CA ASN A 99 3.74 -11.66 -5.37
C ASN A 99 4.42 -10.32 -5.65
N MET A 100 4.49 -9.91 -6.93
CA MET A 100 5.06 -8.62 -7.38
C MET A 100 3.98 -7.56 -7.60
N GLY A 101 2.76 -7.96 -7.91
CA GLY A 101 1.66 -7.05 -8.14
C GLY A 101 0.32 -7.75 -8.05
N GLN A 102 -0.66 -7.09 -7.46
CA GLN A 102 -1.99 -7.64 -7.29
C GLN A 102 -2.61 -8.04 -8.63
N SER A 103 -2.98 -9.31 -8.77
CA SER A 103 -3.71 -9.81 -9.94
C SER A 103 -5.07 -9.13 -10.03
N ARG A 104 -5.33 -8.50 -11.18
CA ARG A 104 -6.50 -7.65 -11.39
C ARG A 104 -6.90 -7.55 -12.84
N VAL A 105 -8.16 -7.18 -13.06
CA VAL A 105 -8.68 -6.75 -14.34
C VAL A 105 -9.52 -5.50 -14.15
N GLY A 106 -9.41 -4.56 -15.06
CA GLY A 106 -10.11 -3.28 -14.98
C GLY A 106 -10.46 -2.69 -16.33
N LEU A 107 -11.42 -1.79 -16.29
CA LEU A 107 -11.78 -0.89 -17.37
C LEU A 107 -11.58 0.54 -16.90
N GLN A 108 -11.01 1.37 -17.73
CA GLN A 108 -10.90 2.81 -17.52
C GLN A 108 -11.32 3.55 -18.78
N GLY A 109 -11.79 4.76 -18.60
CA GLY A 109 -12.19 5.56 -19.76
C GLY A 109 -11.97 7.04 -19.54
N ILE A 110 -11.79 7.72 -20.68
CA ILE A 110 -11.70 9.18 -20.77
C ILE A 110 -12.56 9.64 -21.95
N GLU A 111 -13.46 10.58 -21.69
CA GLU A 111 -14.34 11.17 -22.68
C GLU A 111 -14.18 12.71 -22.66
N PRO A 112 -13.64 13.31 -23.72
CA PRO A 112 -13.57 14.77 -23.85
C PRO A 112 -14.97 15.38 -23.81
N LEU A 113 -15.12 16.44 -23.04
CA LEU A 113 -16.39 17.16 -22.93
C LEU A 113 -16.43 18.33 -23.94
N PHE A 114 -17.62 18.84 -24.21
CA PHE A 114 -17.84 19.91 -25.18
C PHE A 114 -17.35 21.29 -24.70
N PHE A 115 -16.99 21.45 -23.44
CA PHE A 115 -16.37 22.65 -22.91
C PHE A 115 -14.86 22.45 -22.76
N ALA A 116 -14.09 23.41 -23.20
CA ALA A 116 -12.65 23.33 -23.41
C ALA A 116 -11.89 22.78 -22.19
N ASP A 117 -10.92 21.90 -22.45
CA ASP A 117 -9.95 21.33 -21.51
C ASP A 117 -10.53 20.45 -20.40
N TRP A 118 -11.81 20.02 -20.49
CA TRP A 118 -12.41 19.09 -19.54
C TRP A 118 -12.70 17.73 -20.17
N SER A 119 -12.46 16.68 -19.39
CA SER A 119 -12.83 15.32 -19.72
C SER A 119 -13.57 14.66 -18.54
N ALA A 120 -14.56 13.84 -18.86
CA ALA A 120 -15.12 12.90 -17.93
C ALA A 120 -14.23 11.66 -17.87
N ILE A 121 -14.04 11.11 -16.67
CA ILE A 121 -13.20 9.93 -16.44
C ILE A 121 -13.91 8.92 -15.57
N PHE A 122 -13.61 7.64 -15.75
CA PHE A 122 -14.03 6.58 -14.86
C PHE A 122 -12.99 5.48 -14.76
N GLN A 123 -13.05 4.70 -13.69
CA GLN A 123 -12.32 3.46 -13.53
C GLN A 123 -13.15 2.47 -12.73
N ILE A 124 -13.17 1.22 -13.17
CA ILE A 124 -13.65 0.05 -12.42
C ILE A 124 -12.57 -1.02 -12.46
N GLU A 125 -12.26 -1.62 -11.32
CA GLU A 125 -11.21 -2.63 -11.20
C GLU A 125 -11.62 -3.69 -10.18
N THR A 126 -11.42 -4.96 -10.49
CA THR A 126 -11.58 -6.07 -9.57
C THR A 126 -10.27 -6.82 -9.39
N PHE A 127 -10.02 -7.31 -8.17
CA PHE A 127 -8.92 -8.20 -7.87
C PHE A 127 -9.42 -9.65 -7.91
N PHE A 128 -8.57 -10.54 -8.36
CA PHE A 128 -8.89 -11.96 -8.39
C PHE A 128 -7.67 -12.80 -8.02
N ASN A 129 -7.96 -14.02 -7.61
CA ASN A 129 -6.95 -15.02 -7.33
C ASN A 129 -6.77 -15.93 -8.57
N PRO A 130 -5.66 -15.85 -9.29
CA PRO A 130 -5.45 -16.66 -10.49
C PRO A 130 -5.36 -18.17 -10.22
N GLN A 131 -5.13 -18.60 -8.97
CA GLN A 131 -5.06 -20.01 -8.61
C GLN A 131 -6.44 -20.66 -8.49
N SER A 132 -7.45 -19.92 -8.00
CA SER A 132 -8.80 -20.44 -7.75
C SER A 132 -9.85 -19.87 -8.68
N GLY A 133 -9.54 -18.77 -9.41
CA GLY A 133 -10.49 -18.02 -10.20
C GLY A 133 -11.49 -17.19 -9.39
N GLU A 134 -11.32 -17.13 -8.05
CA GLU A 134 -12.22 -16.39 -7.17
C GLU A 134 -11.81 -14.91 -7.09
N VAL A 135 -12.79 -14.06 -6.83
CA VAL A 135 -12.55 -12.66 -6.46
C VAL A 135 -11.85 -12.65 -5.10
N ALA A 136 -10.83 -11.81 -4.95
CA ALA A 136 -10.13 -11.63 -3.69
C ALA A 136 -11.08 -11.10 -2.61
N ASP A 137 -10.97 -11.64 -1.40
CA ASP A 137 -11.84 -11.35 -0.27
C ASP A 137 -10.98 -10.96 0.95
N SER A 138 -11.03 -9.69 1.33
CA SER A 138 -10.29 -9.17 2.48
C SER A 138 -10.78 -9.82 3.77
N VAL A 139 -9.86 -9.98 4.72
CA VAL A 139 -10.06 -10.54 6.06
C VAL A 139 -10.65 -11.95 6.14
N LYS A 140 -10.77 -12.64 5.03
CA LYS A 140 -11.23 -14.04 5.00
C LYS A 140 -10.34 -14.97 5.86
N SER A 141 -9.02 -14.71 5.88
CA SER A 141 -8.08 -15.43 6.76
C SER A 141 -8.45 -15.30 8.24
N LEU A 142 -9.02 -14.18 8.64
CA LEU A 142 -9.48 -13.97 10.00
C LEU A 142 -10.70 -14.83 10.32
N VAL A 143 -11.69 -14.84 9.44
CA VAL A 143 -12.95 -15.60 9.63
C VAL A 143 -12.71 -17.10 9.65
N VAL A 144 -11.87 -17.64 8.78
CA VAL A 144 -11.55 -19.08 8.76
C VAL A 144 -10.80 -19.54 10.02
N ASN A 145 -10.23 -18.59 10.76
CA ASN A 145 -9.51 -18.87 12.01
C ASN A 145 -10.35 -18.64 13.28
N ASN A 146 -11.63 -18.28 13.14
CA ASN A 146 -12.53 -18.12 14.28
C ASN A 146 -12.57 -19.35 15.18
N GLY A 147 -12.32 -19.15 16.45
CA GLY A 147 -12.31 -20.21 17.48
C GLY A 147 -11.12 -21.17 17.44
N ARG A 148 -10.17 -21.01 16.50
CA ARG A 148 -9.02 -21.90 16.36
C ARG A 148 -7.87 -21.46 17.26
N THR A 149 -7.17 -22.46 17.82
CA THR A 149 -5.89 -22.22 18.48
C THR A 149 -4.81 -21.85 17.46
N LEU A 150 -3.73 -21.20 17.89
CA LEU A 150 -2.63 -20.77 16.99
C LEU A 150 -2.08 -21.91 16.14
N THR A 151 -1.93 -23.11 16.73
CA THR A 151 -1.41 -24.31 16.02
C THR A 151 -2.36 -24.86 14.96
N ASN A 152 -3.64 -24.50 15.00
CA ASN A 152 -4.68 -24.97 14.09
C ASN A 152 -5.17 -23.87 13.12
N GLN A 153 -4.57 -22.69 13.18
CA GLN A 153 -4.87 -21.63 12.25
C GLN A 153 -4.27 -21.92 10.88
N SER A 154 -4.88 -21.34 9.87
CA SER A 154 -4.44 -21.40 8.48
C SER A 154 -4.55 -20.04 7.84
N VAL A 155 -3.87 -19.84 6.72
CA VAL A 155 -4.04 -18.64 5.89
C VAL A 155 -5.05 -18.89 4.77
N ALA A 156 -5.79 -17.86 4.40
CA ALA A 156 -6.66 -17.83 3.25
C ALA A 156 -6.28 -16.64 2.36
N VAL A 157 -6.77 -16.61 1.16
CA VAL A 157 -6.60 -15.44 0.32
C VAL A 157 -7.36 -14.27 0.92
N ASP A 158 -6.62 -13.21 1.18
CA ASP A 158 -7.18 -11.91 1.51
C ASP A 158 -6.95 -10.98 0.32
N GLY A 159 -7.98 -10.29 -0.13
CA GLY A 159 -7.83 -9.18 -1.06
C GLY A 159 -7.37 -7.94 -0.32
N SER A 160 -7.00 -6.93 -1.05
CA SER A 160 -6.62 -5.65 -0.48
C SER A 160 -7.81 -4.74 -0.18
N SER A 161 -9.00 -5.27 -0.10
CA SER A 161 -10.20 -4.51 0.22
C SER A 161 -11.29 -5.43 0.73
N ALA A 162 -11.98 -4.91 1.64
CA ALA A 162 -13.05 -5.45 2.43
C ALA A 162 -14.14 -6.23 1.65
N GLY A 163 -13.81 -7.37 1.02
CA GLY A 163 -14.77 -8.27 0.39
C GLY A 163 -15.56 -7.69 -0.79
N GLN A 164 -15.22 -6.49 -1.25
CA GLN A 164 -15.93 -5.82 -2.33
C GLN A 164 -15.58 -6.42 -3.68
N ALA A 165 -16.56 -6.65 -4.54
CA ALA A 165 -16.34 -7.15 -5.91
C ALA A 165 -15.44 -6.20 -6.71
N PHE A 166 -15.65 -4.89 -6.59
CA PHE A 166 -14.80 -3.88 -7.18
C PHE A 166 -13.92 -3.20 -6.15
N GLN A 167 -12.62 -3.30 -6.36
CA GLN A 167 -11.59 -2.69 -5.53
C GLN A 167 -11.47 -1.19 -5.79
N THR A 168 -11.73 -0.79 -7.02
CA THR A 168 -11.82 0.60 -7.46
C THR A 168 -13.08 0.77 -8.31
N ALA A 169 -13.87 1.80 -8.01
CA ALA A 169 -15.06 2.16 -8.76
C ALA A 169 -15.34 3.64 -8.55
N PHE A 170 -14.92 4.47 -9.50
CA PHE A 170 -15.13 5.92 -9.44
C PHE A 170 -15.46 6.52 -10.80
N VAL A 171 -16.06 7.71 -10.75
CA VAL A 171 -16.26 8.61 -11.88
C VAL A 171 -15.78 10.00 -11.47
N GLY A 172 -15.36 10.82 -12.43
CA GLY A 172 -14.90 12.16 -12.14
C GLY A 172 -14.70 13.03 -13.35
N LEU A 173 -14.13 14.20 -13.09
CA LEU A 173 -13.77 15.19 -14.08
C LEU A 173 -12.28 15.51 -13.96
N GLU A 174 -11.64 15.71 -15.10
CA GLU A 174 -10.26 16.17 -15.16
C GLU A 174 -10.08 17.36 -16.08
N SER A 175 -9.13 18.21 -15.73
CA SER A 175 -8.66 19.31 -16.56
C SER A 175 -7.15 19.50 -16.34
N PRO A 176 -6.33 19.70 -17.39
CA PRO A 176 -4.91 19.99 -17.25
C PRO A 176 -4.62 21.24 -16.40
N ARG A 177 -5.57 22.17 -16.34
CA ARG A 177 -5.44 23.43 -15.59
C ARG A 177 -5.93 23.33 -14.16
N PHE A 178 -7.04 22.59 -13.92
CA PHE A 178 -7.75 22.59 -12.65
C PHE A 178 -7.61 21.28 -11.89
N GLY A 179 -6.84 20.31 -12.42
CA GLY A 179 -6.64 19.01 -11.78
C GLY A 179 -7.81 18.06 -11.98
N THR A 180 -7.86 17.04 -11.14
CA THR A 180 -8.79 15.92 -11.24
C THR A 180 -9.62 15.82 -9.96
N LEU A 181 -10.94 15.71 -10.11
CA LEU A 181 -11.87 15.47 -9.01
C LEU A 181 -12.66 14.19 -9.29
N THR A 182 -12.57 13.22 -8.39
CA THR A 182 -13.21 11.91 -8.52
C THR A 182 -14.09 11.59 -7.32
N PHE A 183 -15.15 10.80 -7.57
CA PHE A 183 -16.09 10.35 -6.54
C PHE A 183 -16.30 8.84 -6.65
N GLY A 184 -16.29 8.15 -5.52
CA GLY A 184 -16.53 6.70 -5.46
C GLY A 184 -15.57 5.97 -4.54
N ARG A 185 -15.38 4.66 -4.80
CA ARG A 185 -14.39 3.83 -4.11
C ARG A 185 -13.04 3.93 -4.81
N GLN A 186 -12.00 4.32 -4.08
CA GLN A 186 -10.69 4.55 -4.68
C GLN A 186 -9.55 4.42 -3.67
N VAL A 187 -8.35 4.28 -4.20
CA VAL A 187 -7.09 4.16 -3.45
C VAL A 187 -6.86 5.44 -2.64
N THR A 188 -6.37 5.28 -1.41
CA THR A 188 -5.97 6.40 -0.53
C THR A 188 -4.72 7.11 -1.05
N LEU A 189 -4.54 8.39 -0.70
CA LEU A 189 -3.31 9.13 -1.04
C LEU A 189 -2.08 8.49 -0.39
N LEU A 190 -2.19 8.00 0.83
CA LEU A 190 -1.09 7.32 1.53
C LEU A 190 -0.66 6.04 0.82
N GLN A 191 -1.64 5.24 0.33
CA GLN A 191 -1.36 4.03 -0.46
C GLN A 191 -0.68 4.37 -1.80
N GLU A 192 -1.10 5.43 -2.48
CA GLU A 192 -0.43 5.90 -3.70
C GLU A 192 1.03 6.29 -3.41
N GLY A 193 1.26 6.95 -2.28
CA GLY A 193 2.61 7.27 -1.81
C GLY A 193 3.45 6.02 -1.55
N THR A 194 2.94 5.07 -0.80
CA THR A 194 3.69 3.83 -0.52
C THR A 194 3.99 3.06 -1.80
N ILE A 195 3.07 2.97 -2.77
CA ILE A 195 3.34 2.36 -4.08
C ILE A 195 4.47 3.10 -4.82
N LYS A 196 4.48 4.43 -4.80
CA LYS A 196 5.46 5.26 -5.51
C LYS A 196 6.86 5.18 -4.89
N TYR A 197 6.94 5.12 -3.55
CA TYR A 197 8.18 5.29 -2.79
C TYR A 197 8.70 4.03 -2.11
N ASP A 198 8.02 2.90 -2.25
CA ASP A 198 8.53 1.59 -1.86
C ASP A 198 9.51 1.07 -2.93
N PRO A 199 10.73 0.63 -2.55
CA PRO A 199 11.65 0.00 -3.50
C PRO A 199 11.04 -1.18 -4.26
N ASN A 200 10.13 -1.92 -3.64
CA ASN A 200 9.43 -3.06 -4.24
C ASN A 200 8.05 -2.71 -4.82
N TYR A 201 7.68 -1.42 -4.89
CA TYR A 201 6.39 -0.96 -5.43
C TYR A 201 5.19 -1.70 -4.83
N ASN A 202 5.22 -1.91 -3.51
CA ASN A 202 4.24 -2.68 -2.76
C ASN A 202 4.10 -4.15 -3.22
N ALA A 203 5.18 -4.76 -3.71
CA ALA A 203 5.22 -6.20 -3.93
C ALA A 203 5.01 -6.95 -2.60
N SER A 204 4.03 -7.82 -2.52
CA SER A 204 3.69 -8.49 -1.26
C SER A 204 4.71 -9.55 -0.84
N ALA A 205 5.44 -10.17 -1.80
CA ALA A 205 6.46 -11.17 -1.50
C ALA A 205 7.78 -10.55 -1.01
N PHE A 206 8.10 -9.32 -1.42
CA PHE A 206 9.41 -8.71 -1.19
C PHE A 206 9.35 -7.38 -0.44
N GLY A 207 8.14 -6.86 -0.16
CA GLY A 207 7.93 -5.59 0.50
C GLY A 207 7.02 -5.69 1.72
N LEU A 208 7.48 -5.21 2.89
CA LEU A 208 6.66 -5.19 4.10
C LEU A 208 5.42 -4.31 3.93
N LEU A 209 5.52 -3.22 3.16
CA LEU A 209 4.41 -2.30 2.91
C LEU A 209 3.32 -2.96 2.05
N GLY A 210 3.71 -3.78 1.08
CA GLY A 210 2.78 -4.53 0.23
C GLY A 210 2.16 -5.74 0.93
N ALA A 211 2.85 -6.31 1.91
CA ALA A 211 2.38 -7.48 2.66
C ALA A 211 1.35 -7.14 3.75
N SER A 212 1.16 -5.86 4.09
CA SER A 212 0.24 -5.45 5.17
C SER A 212 -0.47 -4.14 4.85
N ASN A 213 -1.80 -4.16 4.86
CA ASN A 213 -2.61 -2.95 4.71
C ASN A 213 -2.39 -1.94 5.85
N THR A 214 -1.98 -2.39 7.03
CA THR A 214 -1.77 -1.54 8.20
C THR A 214 -0.77 -0.42 7.93
N TYR A 215 0.32 -0.72 7.20
CA TYR A 215 1.42 0.22 6.93
C TYR A 215 1.16 1.15 5.75
N SER A 216 0.14 0.89 4.96
CA SER A 216 -0.29 1.74 3.85
C SER A 216 -1.72 2.26 4.03
N GLY A 217 -2.40 1.78 5.05
CA GLY A 217 -3.77 2.15 5.42
C GLY A 217 -3.87 3.08 6.64
N GLY A 218 -2.76 3.72 7.05
CA GLY A 218 -2.78 4.64 8.20
C GLY A 218 -3.15 3.95 9.52
N GLY A 219 -2.80 2.67 9.68
CA GLY A 219 -2.99 1.89 10.91
C GLY A 219 -4.25 1.01 10.95
N SER A 220 -5.14 1.11 9.97
CA SER A 220 -6.23 0.15 9.77
C SER A 220 -5.73 -1.06 8.98
N ASN A 221 -6.27 -2.26 9.23
CA ASN A 221 -6.02 -3.40 8.36
C ASN A 221 -7.11 -3.57 7.28
N GLU A 222 -8.09 -2.62 7.23
CA GLU A 222 -9.22 -2.66 6.30
C GLU A 222 -9.19 -1.54 5.25
N ASP A 223 -8.51 -0.43 5.51
CA ASP A 223 -8.78 0.85 4.84
C ASP A 223 -7.60 1.40 4.03
N ASN A 224 -7.07 0.68 3.04
CA ASN A 224 -6.17 1.26 2.02
C ASN A 224 -6.90 1.65 0.72
N ARG A 225 -8.18 1.29 0.60
CA ARG A 225 -9.14 1.78 -0.38
C ARG A 225 -10.42 2.17 0.33
N LEU A 226 -10.92 3.35 0.07
CA LEU A 226 -12.03 3.92 0.81
C LEU A 226 -13.27 4.07 -0.06
N ASP A 227 -14.41 3.65 0.51
CA ASP A 227 -15.74 3.88 -0.05
C ASP A 227 -16.20 5.31 0.15
N SER A 228 -17.14 5.75 -0.66
CA SER A 228 -17.85 7.02 -0.47
C SER A 228 -16.90 8.21 -0.36
N THR A 229 -15.89 8.28 -1.23
CA THR A 229 -14.89 9.34 -1.19
C THR A 229 -15.09 10.40 -2.27
N ALA A 230 -14.66 11.62 -1.94
CA ALA A 230 -14.27 12.65 -2.89
C ALA A 230 -12.76 12.79 -2.82
N LYS A 231 -12.07 12.75 -3.97
CA LYS A 231 -10.61 12.89 -4.07
C LYS A 231 -10.28 13.92 -5.13
N TYR A 232 -9.44 14.86 -4.75
CA TYR A 232 -8.91 15.89 -5.64
C TYR A 232 -7.40 15.73 -5.78
N SER A 233 -6.88 15.89 -6.98
CA SER A 233 -5.44 15.95 -7.25
C SER A 233 -5.13 17.05 -8.27
N LEU A 234 -4.04 17.77 -8.04
CA LEU A 234 -3.52 18.81 -8.92
C LEU A 234 -2.03 18.59 -9.13
N ASN A 235 -1.62 18.55 -10.39
CA ASN A 235 -0.21 18.50 -10.76
C ASN A 235 0.15 19.78 -11.52
N PHE A 236 1.06 20.56 -10.94
CA PHE A 236 1.51 21.81 -11.54
C PHE A 236 2.85 21.62 -12.24
N LYS A 237 2.80 21.51 -13.59
CA LYS A 237 3.98 21.42 -14.47
C LYS A 237 4.96 20.29 -14.08
N ASP A 238 4.47 19.21 -13.51
CA ASP A 238 5.26 18.09 -12.98
C ASP A 238 6.32 18.49 -11.92
N LEU A 239 6.26 19.73 -11.43
CA LEU A 239 7.16 20.24 -10.39
C LEU A 239 6.56 20.08 -8.99
N VAL A 240 5.28 20.43 -8.83
CA VAL A 240 4.56 20.39 -7.56
C VAL A 240 3.23 19.70 -7.76
N HIS A 241 2.86 18.84 -6.85
CA HIS A 241 1.53 18.24 -6.80
C HIS A 241 0.91 18.38 -5.42
N LEU A 242 -0.41 18.35 -5.40
CA LEU A 242 -1.26 18.44 -4.23
C LEU A 242 -2.35 17.40 -4.34
N GLY A 243 -2.70 16.75 -3.24
CA GLY A 243 -3.83 15.85 -3.15
C GLY A 243 -4.66 16.12 -1.90
N ALA A 244 -5.94 15.86 -2.00
CA ALA A 244 -6.88 15.87 -0.89
C ALA A 244 -7.93 14.77 -1.07
N LEU A 245 -8.25 14.06 -0.01
CA LEU A 245 -9.28 13.04 -0.01
C LEU A 245 -10.15 13.18 1.23
N TYR A 246 -11.46 13.06 1.04
CA TYR A 246 -12.43 12.98 2.12
C TYR A 246 -13.34 11.77 1.94
N LYS A 247 -13.47 10.95 2.99
CA LYS A 247 -14.42 9.84 3.07
C LYS A 247 -15.65 10.27 3.87
N PHE A 248 -16.83 10.16 3.26
CA PHE A 248 -18.12 10.40 3.89
C PHE A 248 -18.60 9.14 4.60
N SER A 249 -19.05 9.25 5.83
CA SER A 249 -19.58 8.10 6.57
C SER A 249 -21.07 7.83 6.33
N GLY A 250 -21.81 8.86 5.89
CA GLY A 250 -23.27 8.80 5.88
C GLY A 250 -23.91 8.85 7.27
N ALA A 251 -23.10 8.90 8.35
CA ALA A 251 -23.55 8.94 9.72
C ALA A 251 -23.42 10.35 10.34
N SER A 252 -24.29 10.70 11.28
CA SER A 252 -24.30 12.02 11.93
C SER A 252 -23.17 12.20 12.97
N ASN A 253 -22.56 11.12 13.45
CA ASN A 253 -21.57 11.12 14.54
C ASN A 253 -20.11 11.13 14.08
N SER A 254 -19.85 11.28 12.77
CA SER A 254 -18.50 11.24 12.16
C SER A 254 -17.73 9.92 12.31
N ALA A 255 -18.38 8.84 12.74
CA ALA A 255 -17.77 7.52 12.73
C ALA A 255 -17.42 7.10 11.29
N ASN A 256 -16.33 6.34 11.12
CA ASN A 256 -15.91 5.81 9.83
C ASN A 256 -15.68 6.89 8.73
N THR A 257 -15.21 8.08 9.13
CA THR A 257 -14.77 9.14 8.21
C THR A 257 -13.26 9.15 8.08
N ALA A 258 -12.76 9.67 6.96
CA ALA A 258 -11.33 9.90 6.80
C ALA A 258 -11.05 11.21 6.06
N VAL A 259 -9.90 11.81 6.38
CA VAL A 259 -9.33 12.96 5.67
C VAL A 259 -7.89 12.62 5.35
N GLN A 260 -7.48 12.82 4.11
CA GLN A 260 -6.07 12.75 3.74
C GLN A 260 -5.67 13.96 2.91
N ALA A 261 -4.43 14.35 3.01
CA ALA A 261 -3.81 15.36 2.18
C ALA A 261 -2.36 14.98 1.88
N ASP A 262 -1.90 15.35 0.70
CA ASP A 262 -0.48 15.28 0.33
C ASP A 262 -0.02 16.56 -0.35
N ILE A 263 1.27 16.79 -0.24
CA ILE A 263 2.00 17.78 -1.00
C ILE A 263 3.37 17.19 -1.36
N GLY A 264 3.76 17.37 -2.60
CA GLY A 264 5.04 16.89 -3.05
C GLY A 264 5.58 17.64 -4.25
N GLY A 265 6.79 17.25 -4.63
CA GLY A 265 7.46 17.87 -5.77
C GLY A 265 8.55 17.00 -6.37
N ASN A 266 8.88 17.33 -7.62
CA ASN A 266 9.93 16.68 -8.41
C ASN A 266 10.97 17.73 -8.81
N PHE A 267 12.26 17.46 -8.53
CA PHE A 267 13.34 18.35 -8.90
C PHE A 267 14.64 17.56 -9.12
N ALA A 268 15.28 17.75 -10.27
CA ALA A 268 16.61 17.20 -10.58
C ALA A 268 16.78 15.70 -10.28
N GLY A 269 15.76 14.88 -10.62
CA GLY A 269 15.76 13.43 -10.37
C GLY A 269 15.27 13.01 -8.98
N ALA A 270 15.11 13.97 -8.05
CA ALA A 270 14.48 13.73 -6.76
C ALA A 270 12.96 13.93 -6.83
N SER A 271 12.22 13.11 -6.09
CA SER A 271 10.80 13.26 -5.81
C SER A 271 10.61 13.13 -4.30
N VAL A 272 9.89 14.06 -3.67
CA VAL A 272 9.64 14.07 -2.23
C VAL A 272 8.19 14.44 -1.98
N ASP A 273 7.49 13.62 -1.19
CA ASP A 273 6.09 13.83 -0.84
C ASP A 273 5.89 13.73 0.68
N ALA A 274 5.06 14.63 1.22
CA ALA A 274 4.60 14.61 2.61
C ALA A 274 3.10 14.32 2.64
N TYR A 275 2.69 13.43 3.55
CA TYR A 275 1.31 12.97 3.70
C TYR A 275 0.80 13.24 5.10
N TYR A 276 -0.48 13.58 5.16
CA TYR A 276 -1.29 13.60 6.38
C TYR A 276 -2.49 12.69 6.19
N SER A 277 -2.81 11.88 7.21
CA SER A 277 -3.98 11.01 7.21
C SER A 277 -4.64 11.03 8.58
N LYS A 278 -5.97 11.14 8.60
CA LYS A 278 -6.80 11.04 9.80
C LYS A 278 -7.98 10.13 9.51
N PHE A 279 -8.06 9.01 10.25
CA PHE A 279 -9.23 8.13 10.25
C PHE A 279 -9.95 8.26 11.59
N ASN A 280 -11.27 8.39 11.54
CA ASN A 280 -12.13 8.30 12.71
C ASN A 280 -12.80 6.93 12.72
N SER A 281 -12.69 6.22 13.83
CA SER A 281 -13.21 4.86 14.01
C SER A 281 -12.64 3.86 13.00
N ALA A 282 -11.32 3.92 12.78
CA ALA A 282 -10.60 2.93 11.98
C ALA A 282 -10.74 1.54 12.60
N ILE A 283 -10.92 0.53 11.74
CA ILE A 283 -11.19 -0.85 12.15
C ILE A 283 -9.89 -1.65 12.06
N THR A 284 -9.51 -2.32 13.16
CA THR A 284 -8.51 -3.38 13.17
C THR A 284 -9.20 -4.68 13.52
N ALA A 285 -9.58 -5.44 12.49
CA ALA A 285 -10.30 -6.70 12.64
C ALA A 285 -9.37 -7.83 13.12
N SER A 286 -9.94 -8.79 13.82
CA SER A 286 -9.26 -9.98 14.31
C SER A 286 -10.21 -11.18 14.38
N SER A 287 -9.64 -12.39 14.35
CA SER A 287 -10.41 -13.62 14.55
C SER A 287 -11.01 -13.66 15.94
N LEU A 288 -12.18 -14.29 16.04
CA LEU A 288 -12.84 -14.55 17.31
C LEU A 288 -12.09 -15.63 18.11
N THR A 289 -11.98 -15.44 19.41
CA THR A 289 -11.54 -16.49 20.33
C THR A 289 -12.58 -17.61 20.45
N ALA A 290 -12.20 -18.78 20.94
CA ALA A 290 -13.15 -19.89 21.16
C ALA A 290 -14.31 -19.48 22.09
N ALA A 291 -14.04 -18.69 23.13
CA ALA A 291 -15.07 -18.19 24.03
C ALA A 291 -16.05 -17.23 23.35
N GLN A 292 -15.53 -16.34 22.48
CA GLN A 292 -16.39 -15.45 21.69
C GLN A 292 -17.25 -16.22 20.68
N VAL A 293 -16.69 -17.24 20.01
CA VAL A 293 -17.46 -18.11 19.11
C VAL A 293 -18.61 -18.81 19.87
N ALA A 294 -18.35 -19.32 21.06
CA ALA A 294 -19.39 -19.96 21.89
C ALA A 294 -20.51 -19.00 22.32
N ALA A 295 -20.21 -17.69 22.41
CA ALA A 295 -21.21 -16.68 22.79
C ALA A 295 -22.05 -16.17 21.59
N LEU A 296 -21.62 -16.36 20.33
CA LEU A 296 -22.29 -15.84 19.14
C LEU A 296 -23.77 -16.19 19.01
N PRO A 297 -24.22 -17.45 19.26
CA PRO A 297 -25.62 -17.81 19.11
C PRO A 297 -26.55 -17.00 20.00
N GLY A 298 -26.12 -16.68 21.24
CA GLY A 298 -26.86 -15.83 22.17
C GLY A 298 -26.96 -14.37 21.72
N LEU A 299 -26.10 -13.93 20.80
CA LEU A 299 -26.08 -12.59 20.23
C LEU A 299 -26.75 -12.53 18.85
N GLY A 300 -27.17 -13.67 18.29
CA GLY A 300 -27.79 -13.76 16.97
C GLY A 300 -26.78 -13.71 15.80
N TYR A 301 -25.51 -14.01 16.04
CA TYR A 301 -24.45 -13.99 15.02
C TYR A 301 -23.94 -15.39 14.69
N SER A 302 -23.23 -15.52 13.55
CA SER A 302 -22.60 -16.75 13.10
C SER A 302 -21.09 -16.59 12.98
N ALA A 303 -20.34 -17.62 13.35
CA ALA A 303 -18.87 -17.62 13.23
C ALA A 303 -18.37 -17.57 11.78
N SER A 304 -19.20 -17.92 10.81
CA SER A 304 -18.84 -17.91 9.37
C SER A 304 -18.76 -16.51 8.76
N ASN A 305 -19.35 -15.50 9.41
CA ASN A 305 -19.39 -14.13 8.90
C ASN A 305 -19.12 -13.07 9.97
N SER A 306 -18.63 -13.48 11.16
CA SER A 306 -18.41 -12.56 12.27
C SER A 306 -16.95 -12.45 12.66
N LEU A 307 -16.56 -11.28 13.13
CA LEU A 307 -15.21 -10.94 13.58
C LEU A 307 -15.24 -10.20 14.91
N SER A 308 -14.11 -10.15 15.56
CA SER A 308 -13.80 -9.16 16.59
C SER A 308 -13.06 -7.99 15.97
N ALA A 309 -13.17 -6.80 16.58
CA ALA A 309 -12.44 -5.62 16.12
C ALA A 309 -12.01 -4.72 17.27
N THR A 310 -10.85 -4.10 17.13
CA THR A 310 -10.44 -2.94 17.89
C THR A 310 -10.66 -1.70 17.04
N ILE A 311 -11.33 -0.70 17.62
CA ILE A 311 -11.66 0.56 16.96
C ILE A 311 -10.76 1.66 17.49
N SER A 312 -10.28 2.52 16.61
CA SER A 312 -9.38 3.63 16.97
C SER A 312 -9.55 4.85 16.07
N ASP A 313 -9.24 6.01 16.63
CA ASP A 313 -8.98 7.22 15.86
C ASP A 313 -7.49 7.26 15.52
N ASN A 314 -7.16 7.08 14.24
CA ASN A 314 -5.78 7.05 13.80
C ASN A 314 -5.37 8.38 13.18
N THR A 315 -4.14 8.81 13.45
CA THR A 315 -3.53 9.95 12.77
C THR A 315 -2.16 9.52 12.27
N ALA A 316 -1.92 9.66 10.97
CA ALA A 316 -0.64 9.33 10.37
C ALA A 316 -0.01 10.55 9.69
N TYR A 317 1.31 10.60 9.73
CA TYR A 317 2.16 11.53 9.00
C TYR A 317 3.22 10.72 8.28
N ALA A 318 3.46 10.99 7.01
CA ALA A 318 4.54 10.34 6.29
C ALA A 318 5.35 11.33 5.47
N LEU A 319 6.64 11.03 5.35
CA LEU A 319 7.56 11.70 4.43
C LEU A 319 8.25 10.62 3.61
N MET A 320 8.16 10.72 2.30
CA MET A 320 8.66 9.72 1.38
C MET A 320 9.49 10.37 0.28
N ALA A 321 10.55 9.69 -0.16
CA ALA A 321 11.48 10.22 -1.15
C ALA A 321 11.97 9.15 -2.12
N LEU A 322 12.21 9.58 -3.34
CA LEU A 322 12.85 8.81 -4.42
C LEU A 322 13.91 9.71 -5.06
N TYR A 323 15.10 9.16 -5.33
CA TYR A 323 16.14 9.82 -6.11
C TYR A 323 16.62 8.92 -7.25
N LYS A 324 16.54 9.42 -8.47
CA LYS A 324 17.02 8.74 -9.68
C LYS A 324 18.41 9.27 -10.06
N PHE A 325 19.37 8.39 -10.13
CA PHE A 325 20.74 8.70 -10.54
C PHE A 325 21.27 7.63 -11.47
N ASP A 326 21.44 7.96 -12.73
CA ASP A 326 21.85 7.03 -13.80
C ASP A 326 20.95 5.77 -13.81
N ARG A 327 21.51 4.61 -13.55
CA ARG A 327 20.82 3.32 -13.47
C ARG A 327 20.26 2.98 -12.10
N PHE A 328 20.47 3.86 -11.13
CA PHE A 328 20.03 3.66 -9.75
C PHE A 328 18.76 4.47 -9.44
N LYS A 329 17.88 3.87 -8.66
CA LYS A 329 16.77 4.53 -7.99
C LYS A 329 16.90 4.26 -6.50
N PHE A 330 17.09 5.31 -5.71
CA PHE A 330 17.17 5.23 -4.24
C PHE A 330 15.82 5.63 -3.66
N PHE A 331 15.35 4.85 -2.71
CA PHE A 331 14.07 5.02 -2.07
C PHE A 331 14.24 5.18 -0.57
N GLY A 332 13.34 5.92 0.06
CA GLY A 332 13.25 6.01 1.51
C GLY A 332 11.95 6.63 1.95
N GLY A 333 11.50 6.23 3.12
CA GLY A 333 10.31 6.78 3.71
C GLY A 333 10.24 6.54 5.20
N TYR A 334 9.43 7.37 5.84
CA TYR A 334 9.09 7.28 7.25
C TYR A 334 7.62 7.60 7.41
N GLU A 335 6.90 6.73 8.14
CA GLU A 335 5.52 6.94 8.53
C GLU A 335 5.40 6.83 10.05
N TYR A 336 4.67 7.75 10.65
CA TYR A 336 4.31 7.74 12.05
C TYR A 336 2.80 7.63 12.18
N ILE A 337 2.32 6.58 12.85
CA ILE A 337 0.90 6.31 13.05
C ILE A 337 0.58 6.36 14.53
N LYS A 338 -0.31 7.26 14.94
CA LYS A 338 -0.84 7.36 16.30
C LYS A 338 -2.22 6.76 16.37
N TYR A 339 -2.44 5.89 17.36
CA TYR A 339 -3.73 5.31 17.70
C TYR A 339 -4.25 5.92 19.01
N ALA A 340 -5.55 6.22 19.03
CA ALA A 340 -6.27 6.68 20.21
C ALA A 340 -7.65 6.02 20.26
N ASN A 341 -8.29 5.96 21.43
CA ASN A 341 -9.65 5.50 21.53
C ASN A 341 -10.58 6.38 20.67
N PRO A 342 -11.58 5.80 19.99
CA PRO A 342 -12.44 6.53 19.07
C PRO A 342 -13.33 7.52 19.81
N LYS A 343 -13.50 8.71 19.23
CA LYS A 343 -14.47 9.72 19.72
C LYS A 343 -15.90 9.33 19.40
N ALA A 344 -16.10 8.60 18.28
CA ALA A 344 -17.39 8.06 17.85
C ALA A 344 -17.28 6.52 17.83
N PRO A 345 -17.50 5.84 18.97
CA PRO A 345 -17.34 4.40 19.07
C PRO A 345 -18.31 3.65 18.17
N LEU A 346 -17.85 2.52 17.61
CA LEU A 346 -18.71 1.61 16.86
C LEU A 346 -19.37 0.61 17.80
N SER A 347 -20.60 0.22 17.48
CA SER A 347 -21.34 -0.81 18.20
C SER A 347 -21.14 -2.19 17.55
N ALA A 348 -21.34 -3.25 18.33
CA ALA A 348 -21.49 -4.60 17.77
C ALA A 348 -22.63 -4.62 16.72
N GLY A 349 -22.45 -5.44 15.68
CA GLY A 349 -23.37 -5.48 14.54
C GLY A 349 -23.00 -4.56 13.37
N PHE A 350 -21.96 -3.75 13.49
CA PHE A 350 -21.43 -2.98 12.37
C PHE A 350 -20.90 -3.92 11.27
N THR A 351 -21.25 -3.68 10.00
CA THR A 351 -21.02 -4.63 8.90
C THR A 351 -20.06 -4.11 7.82
N ASN A 352 -19.47 -2.91 7.96
CA ASN A 352 -18.62 -2.31 6.94
C ASN A 352 -17.14 -2.78 7.03
N ALA A 353 -16.93 -4.07 7.26
CA ALA A 353 -15.64 -4.72 7.25
C ALA A 353 -15.70 -5.95 6.33
N GLY A 354 -15.79 -5.73 5.02
CA GLY A 354 -15.88 -6.79 4.03
C GLY A 354 -17.18 -7.60 4.12
N ASP A 355 -18.28 -6.93 4.41
CA ASP A 355 -19.58 -7.54 4.69
C ASP A 355 -19.59 -8.48 5.90
N TYR A 356 -18.46 -8.58 6.62
CA TYR A 356 -18.39 -9.30 7.89
C TYR A 356 -18.94 -8.47 9.04
N VAL A 357 -19.64 -9.14 9.95
CA VAL A 357 -20.23 -8.51 11.12
C VAL A 357 -19.19 -8.39 12.23
N LEU A 358 -19.00 -7.20 12.78
CA LEU A 358 -18.21 -6.99 13.99
C LEU A 358 -19.04 -7.40 15.22
N ALA A 359 -19.02 -8.68 15.59
CA ALA A 359 -19.81 -9.21 16.71
C ALA A 359 -19.26 -8.78 18.08
N PHE A 360 -17.94 -8.54 18.15
CA PHE A 360 -17.27 -8.05 19.37
C PHE A 360 -16.42 -6.83 19.00
N VAL A 361 -16.72 -5.71 19.66
CA VAL A 361 -16.07 -4.43 19.37
C VAL A 361 -15.42 -3.87 20.63
N ASN A 362 -14.13 -3.54 20.55
CA ASN A 362 -13.37 -2.90 21.59
C ASN A 362 -13.03 -1.45 21.20
N ASN A 363 -13.59 -0.49 21.96
CA ASN A 363 -13.39 0.94 21.76
C ASN A 363 -12.42 1.57 22.80
N SER A 364 -11.80 0.79 23.68
CA SER A 364 -11.04 1.29 24.83
C SER A 364 -9.61 0.71 24.95
N SER A 365 -9.04 0.24 23.83
CA SER A 365 -7.72 -0.38 23.82
C SER A 365 -6.56 0.61 24.01
N TYR A 366 -6.80 1.90 23.79
CA TYR A 366 -5.74 2.92 23.69
C TYR A 366 -5.88 4.01 24.76
N ASN A 367 -5.98 3.62 26.05
CA ASN A 367 -6.03 4.56 27.17
C ASN A 367 -4.76 5.40 27.29
N THR A 368 -3.62 4.85 26.86
CA THR A 368 -2.42 5.59 26.50
C THR A 368 -2.18 5.44 25.00
N SER A 369 -1.62 6.46 24.36
CA SER A 369 -1.43 6.43 22.90
C SER A 369 -0.45 5.33 22.48
N LYS A 370 -0.87 4.47 21.55
CA LYS A 370 0.01 3.60 20.81
C LYS A 370 0.57 4.37 19.63
N TYR A 371 1.85 4.17 19.33
CA TYR A 371 2.52 4.70 18.15
C TYR A 371 3.17 3.56 17.38
N LEU A 372 3.01 3.58 16.05
CA LEU A 372 3.87 2.83 15.14
C LEU A 372 4.75 3.81 14.38
N GLN A 373 6.02 3.49 14.29
CA GLN A 373 6.99 4.15 13.42
C GLN A 373 7.39 3.15 12.36
N VAL A 374 7.05 3.45 11.11
CA VAL A 374 7.35 2.61 9.94
C VAL A 374 8.41 3.34 9.13
N TYR A 375 9.48 2.66 8.77
CA TYR A 375 10.55 3.26 7.98
C TYR A 375 11.12 2.23 7.01
N TRP A 376 11.54 2.73 5.87
CA TRP A 376 12.13 1.89 4.84
C TRP A 376 13.18 2.64 4.05
N THR A 377 14.06 1.87 3.45
CA THR A 377 15.03 2.34 2.46
C THR A 377 15.35 1.23 1.49
N GLY A 378 15.79 1.58 0.31
CA GLY A 378 16.22 0.59 -0.67
C GLY A 378 16.77 1.20 -1.93
N VAL A 379 17.28 0.32 -2.79
CA VAL A 379 17.85 0.69 -4.07
C VAL A 379 17.37 -0.29 -5.15
N ARG A 380 17.02 0.25 -6.30
CA ARG A 380 16.85 -0.52 -7.55
C ARG A 380 17.98 -0.17 -8.50
N TYR A 381 18.55 -1.18 -9.12
CA TYR A 381 19.65 -1.06 -10.07
C TYR A 381 19.29 -1.74 -11.39
N ALA A 382 19.19 -0.95 -12.46
CA ALA A 382 19.02 -1.46 -13.81
C ALA A 382 20.39 -1.98 -14.34
N VAL A 383 20.64 -3.28 -14.16
CA VAL A 383 21.88 -3.93 -14.62
C VAL A 383 22.03 -3.81 -16.14
N ILE A 384 20.95 -4.16 -16.83
CA ILE A 384 20.70 -3.96 -18.26
C ILE A 384 19.26 -3.47 -18.44
N PRO A 385 18.86 -3.01 -19.63
CA PRO A 385 17.50 -2.49 -19.83
C PRO A 385 16.38 -3.43 -19.42
N ASN A 386 16.63 -4.75 -19.44
CA ASN A 386 15.64 -5.78 -19.17
C ASN A 386 15.79 -6.46 -17.80
N LEU A 387 16.77 -6.07 -16.97
CA LEU A 387 17.00 -6.69 -15.66
C LEU A 387 17.16 -5.61 -14.59
N GLU A 388 16.25 -5.58 -13.65
CA GLU A 388 16.35 -4.78 -12.43
C GLU A 388 16.65 -5.69 -11.22
N LEU A 389 17.57 -5.24 -10.36
CA LEU A 389 17.84 -5.83 -9.05
C LEU A 389 17.37 -4.87 -7.98
N THR A 390 16.70 -5.37 -6.97
CA THR A 390 16.21 -4.59 -5.82
C THR A 390 16.83 -5.10 -4.54
N ALA A 391 17.22 -4.19 -3.66
CA ALA A 391 17.56 -4.47 -2.27
C ALA A 391 16.79 -3.48 -1.38
N ALA A 392 16.12 -3.98 -0.36
CA ALA A 392 15.31 -3.17 0.52
C ALA A 392 15.41 -3.59 1.99
N TYR A 393 15.28 -2.61 2.88
CA TYR A 393 15.16 -2.78 4.32
C TYR A 393 13.91 -2.06 4.82
N TYR A 394 13.17 -2.72 5.70
CA TYR A 394 11.96 -2.21 6.33
C TYR A 394 12.05 -2.39 7.83
N GLY A 395 11.55 -1.42 8.59
CA GLY A 395 11.41 -1.52 10.02
C GLY A 395 10.09 -0.95 10.51
N VAL A 396 9.51 -1.60 11.51
CA VAL A 396 8.35 -1.12 12.26
C VAL A 396 8.67 -1.18 13.74
N HIS A 397 8.46 -0.08 14.44
CA HIS A 397 8.64 0.00 15.88
C HIS A 397 7.35 0.43 16.57
N GLN A 398 6.98 -0.28 17.63
CA GLN A 398 5.85 0.02 18.51
C GLN A 398 6.39 0.51 19.88
N ASN A 399 5.79 1.58 20.43
CA ASN A 399 6.07 1.97 21.82
C ASN A 399 5.37 1.05 22.83
N ALA A 400 5.80 1.09 24.08
CA ALA A 400 4.99 0.58 25.18
C ALA A 400 3.80 1.52 25.44
N TYR A 401 2.57 0.98 25.52
CA TYR A 401 1.36 1.75 25.74
C TYR A 401 0.39 1.13 26.79
N GLY A 402 0.78 0.02 27.41
CA GLY A 402 0.05 -0.58 28.52
C GLY A 402 0.44 0.04 29.84
N THR A 403 -0.50 0.07 30.79
CA THR A 403 -0.30 0.60 32.15
C THR A 403 -0.83 -0.38 33.21
N GLY A 404 -0.28 -0.31 34.44
CA GLY A 404 -0.73 -1.14 35.54
C GLY A 404 -0.56 -2.63 35.28
N THR A 405 -1.59 -3.41 35.52
CA THR A 405 -1.60 -4.89 35.30
C THR A 405 -1.53 -5.27 33.81
N GLN A 406 -1.73 -4.31 32.91
CA GLN A 406 -1.61 -4.48 31.46
C GLN A 406 -0.21 -4.13 30.93
N ALA A 407 0.68 -3.63 31.79
CA ALA A 407 2.04 -3.32 31.41
C ALA A 407 2.89 -4.59 31.24
N GLY A 408 3.81 -4.55 30.28
CA GLY A 408 4.75 -5.63 30.01
C GLY A 408 4.39 -6.50 28.82
N CYS A 409 5.31 -7.41 28.50
CA CYS A 409 5.13 -8.43 27.47
C CYS A 409 4.65 -9.72 28.09
N SER A 410 3.65 -10.33 27.46
CA SER A 410 3.16 -11.66 27.80
C SER A 410 2.98 -12.46 26.53
N THR A 411 3.41 -13.69 26.51
CA THR A 411 3.29 -14.60 25.35
C THR A 411 1.84 -14.95 25.03
N THR A 412 0.90 -14.66 25.94
CA THR A 412 -0.49 -15.15 25.79
C THR A 412 -1.56 -14.04 25.74
N ALA A 413 -1.31 -12.83 26.25
CA ALA A 413 -2.40 -11.88 26.47
C ALA A 413 -2.13 -10.41 26.13
N HIS A 414 -0.91 -9.92 26.10
CA HIS A 414 -0.65 -8.48 26.02
C HIS A 414 0.47 -8.13 25.04
N SER A 415 0.13 -7.50 23.93
CA SER A 415 1.07 -6.92 22.95
C SER A 415 1.24 -5.42 23.18
N VAL A 416 1.25 -4.98 24.44
CA VAL A 416 1.26 -3.55 24.82
C VAL A 416 2.63 -3.01 25.22
N CYS A 417 3.65 -3.85 25.26
CA CYS A 417 5.03 -3.40 25.44
C CYS A 417 5.63 -2.92 24.09
N SER A 418 6.79 -2.28 24.18
CA SER A 418 7.56 -1.93 22.98
C SER A 418 7.93 -3.18 22.20
N GLY A 419 8.08 -3.03 20.88
CA GLY A 419 8.46 -4.14 20.01
C GLY A 419 8.85 -3.66 18.62
N SER A 420 9.48 -4.55 17.85
CA SER A 420 9.89 -4.28 16.47
C SER A 420 9.51 -5.42 15.51
N LEU A 421 9.33 -5.06 14.26
CA LEU A 421 9.30 -5.96 13.11
C LEU A 421 10.29 -5.44 12.09
N GLU A 422 11.16 -6.29 11.60
CA GLU A 422 12.18 -5.93 10.62
C GLU A 422 12.12 -6.89 9.43
N ALA A 423 12.41 -6.35 8.21
CA ALA A 423 12.51 -7.16 7.02
C ALA A 423 13.61 -6.67 6.11
N ILE A 424 14.31 -7.62 5.47
CA ILE A 424 15.30 -7.37 4.42
C ILE A 424 14.91 -8.19 3.22
N SER A 425 14.92 -7.60 2.03
CA SER A 425 14.62 -8.30 0.79
C SER A 425 15.64 -8.05 -0.29
N PHE A 426 15.76 -9.06 -1.15
CA PHE A 426 16.50 -9.01 -2.41
C PHE A 426 15.65 -9.68 -3.48
N ASP A 427 15.51 -9.03 -4.63
CA ASP A 427 14.83 -9.58 -5.78
C ASP A 427 15.48 -9.16 -7.10
N ALA A 428 15.20 -9.93 -8.13
CA ALA A 428 15.53 -9.68 -9.52
C ALA A 428 14.26 -9.80 -10.35
N ASP A 429 13.99 -8.79 -11.18
CA ASP A 429 12.86 -8.76 -12.11
C ASP A 429 13.41 -8.65 -13.54
N TYR A 430 13.14 -9.69 -14.35
CA TYR A 430 13.56 -9.75 -15.74
C TYR A 430 12.39 -9.54 -16.68
N HIS A 431 12.44 -8.48 -17.47
CA HIS A 431 11.42 -8.10 -18.44
C HIS A 431 11.72 -8.71 -19.80
N PHE A 432 11.00 -9.75 -20.20
CA PHE A 432 11.11 -10.32 -21.56
C PHE A 432 10.60 -9.32 -22.61
N ASN A 433 9.54 -8.61 -22.28
CA ASN A 433 8.97 -7.51 -23.05
C ASN A 433 8.13 -6.62 -22.12
N VAL A 434 7.34 -5.69 -22.67
CA VAL A 434 6.50 -4.78 -21.88
C VAL A 434 5.35 -5.47 -21.14
N HIS A 435 4.97 -6.68 -21.60
CA HIS A 435 3.84 -7.43 -21.07
C HIS A 435 4.25 -8.58 -20.13
N PHE A 436 5.44 -9.14 -20.30
CA PHE A 436 5.80 -10.38 -19.60
C PHE A 436 7.12 -10.25 -18.83
N ASP A 437 7.05 -10.53 -17.54
CA ASP A 437 8.19 -10.52 -16.62
C ASP A 437 8.34 -11.89 -15.95
N ALA A 438 9.55 -12.23 -15.56
CA ALA A 438 9.84 -13.28 -14.59
C ALA A 438 10.69 -12.70 -13.47
N TYR A 439 10.40 -13.11 -12.24
CA TYR A 439 11.06 -12.60 -11.05
C TYR A 439 11.49 -13.73 -10.11
N LEU A 440 12.51 -13.45 -9.32
CA LEU A 440 12.93 -14.29 -8.22
C LEU A 440 13.52 -13.45 -7.10
N GLY A 441 13.39 -13.92 -5.87
CA GLY A 441 13.91 -13.19 -4.71
C GLY A 441 13.60 -13.87 -3.41
N ALA A 442 13.90 -13.20 -2.31
CA ALA A 442 13.54 -13.61 -0.97
C ALA A 442 13.44 -12.41 -0.03
N MET A 443 12.55 -12.50 0.96
CA MET A 443 12.49 -11.58 2.08
C MET A 443 12.71 -12.35 3.38
N TYR A 444 13.60 -11.86 4.24
CA TYR A 444 13.67 -12.25 5.63
C TYR A 444 12.80 -11.29 6.45
N SER A 445 12.00 -11.81 7.37
CA SER A 445 11.29 -11.00 8.35
C SER A 445 11.48 -11.55 9.76
N GLY A 446 11.60 -10.65 10.72
CA GLY A 446 11.77 -10.96 12.14
C GLY A 446 10.94 -10.04 13.03
N VAL A 447 10.36 -10.57 14.09
CA VAL A 447 9.51 -9.83 15.01
C VAL A 447 9.96 -10.03 16.46
N HIS A 448 9.94 -8.96 17.26
CA HIS A 448 10.48 -8.94 18.62
C HIS A 448 9.53 -8.28 19.61
N ASP A 449 9.63 -8.70 20.87
CA ASP A 449 8.97 -8.13 22.06
C ASP A 449 7.45 -7.94 21.87
N GLY A 450 6.91 -6.74 22.03
CA GLY A 450 5.47 -6.48 21.97
C GLY A 450 4.81 -6.81 20.63
N LEU A 451 5.56 -6.74 19.52
CA LEU A 451 5.06 -7.19 18.22
C LEU A 451 5.16 -8.71 18.02
N ALA A 452 6.01 -9.39 18.78
CA ALA A 452 6.15 -10.86 18.77
C ALA A 452 5.22 -11.57 19.75
N ASN A 453 4.46 -10.84 20.55
CA ASN A 453 3.60 -11.41 21.56
C ASN A 453 2.53 -12.34 20.96
N GLY A 454 2.56 -13.62 21.38
CA GLY A 454 1.70 -14.67 20.85
C GLY A 454 2.22 -15.35 19.57
N TYR A 455 3.39 -15.00 19.08
CA TYR A 455 4.01 -15.70 17.94
C TYR A 455 4.59 -17.05 18.37
N ILE A 456 4.44 -18.06 17.52
CA ILE A 456 5.02 -19.40 17.73
C ILE A 456 6.50 -19.40 17.30
N TYR A 457 6.79 -18.76 16.18
CA TYR A 457 8.13 -18.45 15.69
C TYR A 457 8.23 -16.97 15.39
N THR A 458 9.40 -16.40 15.57
CA THR A 458 9.61 -14.96 15.42
C THR A 458 10.33 -14.56 14.12
N THR A 459 10.62 -15.53 13.26
CA THR A 459 11.32 -15.28 11.98
C THR A 459 10.67 -16.04 10.83
N ASN A 460 10.77 -15.50 9.62
CA ASN A 460 10.43 -16.17 8.37
C ASN A 460 11.41 -15.80 7.26
N ILE A 461 11.68 -16.73 6.34
CA ILE A 461 12.34 -16.47 5.06
C ILE A 461 11.43 -17.05 3.97
N ASN A 462 11.15 -16.26 2.93
CA ASN A 462 10.22 -16.62 1.86
C ASN A 462 10.85 -16.55 0.46
N PRO A 463 11.80 -17.44 0.08
CA PRO A 463 12.23 -17.50 -1.32
C PRO A 463 11.03 -17.72 -2.23
N THR A 464 10.96 -16.89 -3.25
CA THR A 464 9.83 -16.81 -4.20
C THR A 464 10.36 -16.68 -5.63
N ILE A 465 9.77 -17.43 -6.54
CA ILE A 465 9.98 -17.31 -7.99
C ILE A 465 8.62 -17.23 -8.68
N GLY A 466 8.49 -16.43 -9.71
CA GLY A 466 7.20 -16.32 -10.41
C GLY A 466 7.28 -15.61 -11.75
N VAL A 467 6.11 -15.47 -12.34
CA VAL A 467 5.89 -14.80 -13.62
C VAL A 467 4.71 -13.85 -13.52
N ARG A 468 4.78 -12.78 -14.29
CA ARG A 468 3.74 -11.77 -14.34
C ARG A 468 3.42 -11.39 -15.77
N TYR A 469 2.15 -11.40 -16.13
CA TYR A 469 1.65 -10.93 -17.41
C TYR A 469 0.80 -9.67 -17.22
N LYS A 470 1.07 -8.65 -18.03
CA LYS A 470 0.43 -7.33 -18.02
C LYS A 470 -0.19 -7.06 -19.39
N PHE A 471 -1.40 -6.56 -19.44
CA PHE A 471 -2.10 -6.21 -20.69
C PHE A 471 -2.94 -4.95 -20.55
#